data_1ed5ab8e1bf28beec0d8ee42c479dccb
#
_entry.id   1ed5ab8e1bf28beec0d8ee42c479dccb
#
_cell.length_a   1.000
_cell.length_b   1.000
_cell.length_c   1.000
_cell.angle_alpha   90.00
_cell.angle_beta   90.00
_cell.angle_gamma   90.00
#
_symmetry.space_group_name_H-M   'P 1'
#
loop_
_entity.id
_entity.type
_entity.pdbx_description
1 polymer ?
#
loop_
_entity_poly.entity_id
_entity_poly.type
_entity_poly.pdbx_seq_one_letter_code
_entity_poly.pdbx_strand_id
1 'polypeptide(L)'
;MKKKGRKSRIFIDLNTVLDVFQHRVPFYKSSAALLAMVETGQIEGYVAAHSIIMLCYLIQKGLSSSTAHATMTNVLRFLKIAPVDQDTIEQALNLELPDFEDAVQMICAVNCGADCLITRNVKDFQPALIPVMQPADYLSTL
;
A
#
# COMPACT_ATOMS: atom_id res chain seq x y z
N MET A 1 1.36 -11.65 11.25
CA MET A 1 0.99 -12.64 10.23
C MET A 1 2.18 -12.92 9.33
N LYS A 2 2.69 -14.13 9.40
CA LYS A 2 3.90 -14.52 8.67
C LYS A 2 3.73 -15.94 8.18
N LYS A 3 3.89 -16.16 6.87
CA LYS A 3 3.90 -17.51 6.32
C LYS A 3 5.24 -18.17 6.61
N LYS A 4 5.20 -19.48 6.89
CA LYS A 4 6.39 -20.25 7.18
C LYS A 4 7.38 -20.17 6.01
N GLY A 5 8.63 -19.86 6.31
CA GLY A 5 9.73 -19.86 5.34
C GLY A 5 9.92 -18.58 4.55
N ARG A 6 9.15 -17.52 4.82
CA ARG A 6 9.34 -16.24 4.17
C ARG A 6 8.94 -15.07 5.07
N LYS A 7 9.39 -13.87 4.71
CA LYS A 7 8.97 -12.63 5.37
C LYS A 7 7.47 -12.41 5.17
N SER A 8 6.84 -11.75 6.12
CA SER A 8 5.49 -11.26 5.95
C SER A 8 5.45 -10.27 4.80
N ARG A 9 4.34 -10.28 4.07
CA ARG A 9 4.15 -9.45 2.88
C ARG A 9 2.86 -8.67 3.04
N ILE A 10 2.95 -7.34 2.97
CA ILE A 10 1.78 -6.47 3.08
C ILE A 10 1.59 -5.68 1.80
N PHE A 11 0.34 -5.39 1.49
CA PHE A 11 -0.04 -4.46 0.44
C PHE A 11 -0.51 -3.17 1.11
N ILE A 12 -0.01 -2.03 0.66
CA ILE A 12 -0.24 -0.75 1.34
C ILE A 12 -1.06 0.18 0.45
N ASP A 13 -2.19 0.65 0.99
CA ASP A 13 -2.99 1.68 0.34
C ASP A 13 -2.21 2.99 0.27
N LEU A 14 -2.35 3.72 -0.85
CA LEU A 14 -1.68 4.99 -1.08
C LEU A 14 -1.85 5.97 0.07
N ASN A 15 -3.02 6.04 0.68
CA ASN A 15 -3.27 6.98 1.79
C ASN A 15 -2.36 6.73 2.99
N THR A 16 -1.98 5.47 3.24
CA THR A 16 -1.03 5.15 4.32
C THR A 16 0.35 5.73 4.02
N VAL A 17 0.79 5.63 2.77
CA VAL A 17 2.06 6.24 2.33
C VAL A 17 1.99 7.76 2.41
N LEU A 18 0.90 8.35 1.93
CA LEU A 18 0.69 9.81 1.98
C LEU A 18 0.63 10.33 3.41
N ASP A 19 0.09 9.57 4.35
CA ASP A 19 0.06 9.96 5.76
C ASP A 19 1.47 10.23 6.29
N VAL A 20 2.45 9.49 5.82
CA VAL A 20 3.85 9.70 6.20
C VAL A 20 4.42 10.93 5.51
N PHE A 21 4.27 11.06 4.19
CA PHE A 21 4.82 12.19 3.44
C PHE A 21 4.19 13.53 3.83
N GLN A 22 2.93 13.52 4.22
CA GLN A 22 2.18 14.74 4.56
C GLN A 22 2.00 14.93 6.06
N HIS A 23 2.63 14.10 6.89
CA HIS A 23 2.54 14.15 8.36
C HIS A 23 1.09 14.26 8.87
N ARG A 24 0.18 13.44 8.35
CA ARG A 24 -1.23 13.48 8.70
C ARG A 24 -1.50 12.89 10.08
N VAL A 25 -1.88 13.74 11.03
CA VAL A 25 -2.28 13.32 12.38
C VAL A 25 -3.73 12.83 12.30
N PRO A 26 -4.10 11.80 13.02
CA PRO A 26 -3.34 10.95 13.96
C PRO A 26 -2.62 9.76 13.32
N PHE A 27 -2.69 9.60 12.00
CA PHE A 27 -2.25 8.41 11.28
C PHE A 27 -0.73 8.31 11.12
N TYR A 28 -0.03 9.45 11.13
CA TYR A 28 1.39 9.54 10.81
C TYR A 28 2.26 8.55 11.60
N LYS A 29 2.04 8.47 12.90
CA LYS A 29 2.92 7.71 13.80
C LYS A 29 2.94 6.22 13.46
N SER A 30 1.77 5.61 13.34
CA SER A 30 1.66 4.19 13.01
C SER A 30 2.10 3.90 11.59
N SER A 31 1.73 4.75 10.65
CA SER A 31 2.10 4.59 9.25
C SER A 31 3.62 4.71 9.07
N ALA A 32 4.27 5.66 9.76
CA ALA A 32 5.72 5.83 9.71
C ALA A 32 6.44 4.62 10.31
N ALA A 33 5.95 4.10 11.44
CA ALA A 33 6.53 2.90 12.05
C ALA A 33 6.43 1.69 11.11
N LEU A 34 5.30 1.54 10.43
CA LEU A 34 5.11 0.47 9.48
C LEU A 34 6.07 0.59 8.29
N LEU A 35 6.17 1.77 7.69
CA LEU A 35 7.08 2.00 6.56
C LEU A 35 8.54 1.81 6.97
N ALA A 36 8.91 2.16 8.20
CA ALA A 36 10.25 1.90 8.71
C ALA A 36 10.58 0.41 8.73
N MET A 37 9.63 -0.44 9.07
CA MET A 37 9.82 -1.89 9.03
C MET A 37 10.00 -2.42 7.61
N VAL A 38 9.30 -1.83 6.64
CA VAL A 38 9.48 -2.17 5.22
C VAL A 38 10.85 -1.71 4.76
N GLU A 39 11.24 -0.49 5.08
CA GLU A 39 12.52 0.09 4.70
C GLU A 39 13.71 -0.71 5.23
N THR A 40 13.61 -1.19 6.47
CA THR A 40 14.68 -1.98 7.11
C THR A 40 14.64 -3.47 6.71
N GLY A 41 13.68 -3.88 5.87
CA GLY A 41 13.62 -5.24 5.36
C GLY A 41 13.00 -6.27 6.29
N GLN A 42 12.36 -5.85 7.36
CA GLN A 42 11.70 -6.77 8.29
C GLN A 42 10.43 -7.38 7.68
N ILE A 43 9.73 -6.61 6.86
CA ILE A 43 8.56 -7.05 6.10
C ILE A 43 8.66 -6.55 4.67
N GLU A 44 8.01 -7.23 3.72
CA GLU A 44 7.91 -6.78 2.35
C GLU A 44 6.67 -5.91 2.17
N GLY A 45 6.82 -4.75 1.53
CA GLY A 45 5.71 -3.84 1.26
C GLY A 45 5.49 -3.65 -0.23
N TYR A 46 4.24 -3.75 -0.64
CA TYR A 46 3.80 -3.56 -2.03
C TYR A 46 2.80 -2.43 -2.12
N VAL A 47 2.85 -1.70 -3.21
CA VAL A 47 1.84 -0.70 -3.58
C VAL A 47 1.42 -0.94 -5.02
N ALA A 48 0.22 -0.55 -5.39
CA ALA A 48 -0.24 -0.70 -6.77
C ALA A 48 0.52 0.23 -7.72
N ALA A 49 0.71 -0.21 -8.95
CA ALA A 49 1.41 0.60 -9.98
C ALA A 49 0.77 1.98 -10.16
N HIS A 50 -0.56 2.06 -10.22
CA HIS A 50 -1.24 3.35 -10.37
C HIS A 50 -1.09 4.24 -9.13
N SER A 51 -0.94 3.66 -7.95
CA SER A 51 -0.72 4.43 -6.71
C SER A 51 0.64 5.11 -6.71
N ILE A 52 1.67 4.45 -7.24
CA ILE A 52 3.01 5.03 -7.36
C ILE A 52 2.99 6.24 -8.31
N ILE A 53 2.28 6.12 -9.42
CA ILE A 53 2.15 7.24 -10.37
C ILE A 53 1.46 8.42 -9.70
N MET A 54 0.39 8.17 -8.97
CA MET A 54 -0.34 9.20 -8.24
C MET A 54 0.52 9.85 -7.16
N LEU A 55 1.30 9.05 -6.43
CA LEU A 55 2.21 9.56 -5.40
C LEU A 55 3.23 10.53 -6.01
N CYS A 56 3.84 10.16 -7.13
CA CYS A 56 4.79 11.02 -7.83
C CYS A 56 4.14 12.34 -8.26
N TYR A 57 2.95 12.26 -8.83
CA TYR A 57 2.19 13.44 -9.24
C TYR A 57 1.92 14.38 -8.06
N LEU A 58 1.48 13.84 -6.93
CA LEU A 58 1.18 14.64 -5.74
C LEU A 58 2.43 15.28 -5.15
N ILE A 59 3.56 14.58 -5.15
CA ILE A 59 4.83 15.14 -4.69
C ILE A 59 5.29 16.27 -5.61
N GLN A 60 5.17 16.10 -6.93
CA GLN A 60 5.53 17.14 -7.90
C GLN A 60 4.69 18.41 -7.72
N LYS A 61 3.41 18.28 -7.38
CA LYS A 61 2.54 19.44 -7.13
C LYS A 61 2.99 20.27 -5.93
N GLY A 62 3.50 19.61 -4.89
CA GLY A 62 3.94 20.28 -3.67
C GLY A 62 5.40 20.68 -3.67
N LEU A 63 6.22 20.08 -4.52
CA LEU A 63 7.67 20.25 -4.56
C LEU A 63 8.14 20.37 -6.00
N SER A 64 9.47 20.39 -6.22
CA SER A 64 10.03 20.43 -7.57
C SER A 64 10.00 19.02 -8.20
N SER A 65 10.07 18.97 -9.54
CA SER A 65 10.17 17.70 -10.27
C SER A 65 11.44 16.93 -9.90
N SER A 66 12.56 17.61 -9.68
CA SER A 66 13.81 16.95 -9.26
C SER A 66 13.68 16.34 -7.87
N THR A 67 13.02 17.01 -6.93
CA THR A 67 12.76 16.49 -5.59
C THR A 67 11.85 15.27 -5.66
N ALA A 68 10.79 15.34 -6.47
CA ALA A 68 9.88 14.20 -6.66
C ALA A 68 10.62 12.98 -7.23
N HIS A 69 11.47 13.20 -8.23
CA HIS A 69 12.27 12.13 -8.85
C HIS A 69 13.17 11.46 -7.81
N ALA A 70 13.90 12.26 -7.03
CA ALA A 70 14.78 11.73 -5.98
C ALA A 70 14.01 10.96 -4.91
N THR A 71 12.87 11.49 -4.49
CA THR A 71 12.01 10.85 -3.49
C THR A 71 11.49 9.51 -3.99
N MET A 72 11.01 9.46 -5.25
CA MET A 72 10.51 8.22 -5.84
C MET A 72 11.62 7.19 -5.99
N THR A 73 12.82 7.61 -6.39
CA THR A 73 13.97 6.72 -6.48
C THR A 73 14.27 6.06 -5.12
N ASN A 74 14.20 6.85 -4.04
CA ASN A 74 14.41 6.32 -2.69
C ASN A 74 13.30 5.37 -2.24
N VAL A 75 12.05 5.73 -2.51
CA VAL A 75 10.88 4.90 -2.16
C VAL A 75 10.97 3.52 -2.84
N LEU A 76 11.36 3.48 -4.10
CA LEU A 76 11.46 2.24 -4.88
C LEU A 76 12.61 1.33 -4.44
N ARG A 77 13.47 1.79 -3.54
CA ARG A 77 14.49 0.90 -2.95
C ARG A 77 13.89 -0.10 -1.98
N PHE A 78 12.75 0.20 -1.40
CA PHE A 78 12.12 -0.68 -0.41
C PHE A 78 10.67 -1.02 -0.69
N LEU A 79 9.90 -0.17 -1.37
CA LEU A 79 8.53 -0.51 -1.79
C LEU A 79 8.57 -1.21 -3.15
N LYS A 80 7.88 -2.34 -3.24
CA LYS A 80 7.71 -3.08 -4.48
C LYS A 80 6.39 -2.70 -5.14
N ILE A 81 6.36 -2.74 -6.45
CA ILE A 81 5.16 -2.38 -7.22
C ILE A 81 4.39 -3.64 -7.59
N ALA A 82 3.10 -3.67 -7.21
CA ALA A 82 2.17 -4.69 -7.69
C ALA A 82 1.65 -4.27 -9.07
N PRO A 83 1.80 -5.11 -10.12
CA PRO A 83 1.37 -4.74 -11.46
C PRO A 83 -0.15 -4.53 -11.54
N VAL A 84 -0.55 -3.60 -12.40
CA VAL A 84 -1.96 -3.40 -12.76
C VAL A 84 -2.04 -3.59 -14.27
N ASP A 85 -2.46 -4.77 -14.69
CA ASP A 85 -2.60 -5.13 -16.10
C ASP A 85 -4.06 -5.36 -16.45
N GLN A 86 -4.32 -5.78 -17.68
CA GLN A 86 -5.69 -6.03 -18.14
C GLN A 86 -6.41 -7.06 -17.26
N ASP A 87 -5.72 -8.15 -16.92
CA ASP A 87 -6.32 -9.19 -16.08
C ASP A 87 -6.71 -8.67 -14.71
N THR A 88 -5.85 -7.82 -14.10
CA THR A 88 -6.15 -7.17 -12.83
C THR A 88 -7.43 -6.35 -12.92
N ILE A 89 -7.56 -5.55 -13.99
CA ILE A 89 -8.74 -4.70 -14.21
C ILE A 89 -9.99 -5.56 -14.39
N GLU A 90 -9.90 -6.60 -15.20
CA GLU A 90 -11.04 -7.50 -15.43
C GLU A 90 -11.49 -8.19 -14.13
N GLN A 91 -10.56 -8.66 -13.34
CA GLN A 91 -10.88 -9.26 -12.04
C GLN A 91 -11.54 -8.24 -11.10
N ALA A 92 -11.03 -7.01 -11.07
CA ALA A 92 -11.59 -5.96 -10.23
C ALA A 92 -13.04 -5.61 -10.62
N LEU A 93 -13.37 -5.64 -11.91
CA LEU A 93 -14.72 -5.39 -12.38
C LEU A 93 -15.72 -6.43 -11.88
N ASN A 94 -15.26 -7.62 -11.50
CA ASN A 94 -16.10 -8.68 -10.98
C ASN A 94 -16.22 -8.68 -9.45
N LEU A 95 -15.52 -7.78 -8.76
CA LEU A 95 -15.65 -7.66 -7.32
C LEU A 95 -16.83 -6.77 -6.95
N GLU A 96 -17.49 -7.14 -5.85
CA GLU A 96 -18.62 -6.38 -5.33
C GLU A 96 -18.17 -5.37 -4.28
N LEU A 97 -17.15 -4.56 -4.62
CA LEU A 97 -16.73 -3.43 -3.78
C LEU A 97 -17.36 -2.15 -4.31
N PRO A 98 -17.74 -1.21 -3.42
CA PRO A 98 -18.38 0.03 -3.85
C PRO A 98 -17.53 0.91 -4.74
N ASP A 99 -16.21 0.92 -4.53
CA ASP A 99 -15.28 1.76 -5.26
C ASP A 99 -14.38 0.89 -6.14
N PHE A 100 -14.27 1.25 -7.43
CA PHE A 100 -13.50 0.47 -8.38
C PHE A 100 -11.99 0.52 -8.10
N GLU A 101 -11.48 1.66 -7.67
CA GLU A 101 -10.05 1.79 -7.35
C GLU A 101 -9.69 0.89 -6.15
N ASP A 102 -10.55 0.82 -5.15
CA ASP A 102 -10.38 -0.10 -4.03
C ASP A 102 -10.42 -1.56 -4.48
N ALA A 103 -11.30 -1.88 -5.43
CA ALA A 103 -11.37 -3.22 -6.02
C ALA A 103 -10.06 -3.58 -6.73
N VAL A 104 -9.48 -2.64 -7.48
CA VAL A 104 -8.19 -2.84 -8.14
C VAL A 104 -7.09 -3.11 -7.10
N GLN A 105 -7.05 -2.35 -6.02
CA GLN A 105 -6.08 -2.56 -4.95
C GLN A 105 -6.25 -3.94 -4.31
N MET A 106 -7.49 -4.37 -4.06
CA MET A 106 -7.73 -5.70 -3.49
C MET A 106 -7.18 -6.80 -4.38
N ILE A 107 -7.43 -6.72 -5.70
CA ILE A 107 -6.90 -7.71 -6.64
C ILE A 107 -5.37 -7.66 -6.69
N CYS A 108 -4.78 -6.46 -6.67
CA CYS A 108 -3.32 -6.32 -6.59
C CYS A 108 -2.76 -7.02 -5.35
N ALA A 109 -3.41 -6.83 -4.21
CA ALA A 109 -2.98 -7.45 -2.96
C ALA A 109 -3.02 -8.97 -3.03
N VAL A 110 -4.10 -9.52 -3.59
CA VAL A 110 -4.23 -10.98 -3.79
C VAL A 110 -3.16 -11.48 -4.75
N ASN A 111 -3.01 -10.81 -5.89
CA ASN A 111 -2.10 -11.27 -6.95
C ASN A 111 -0.62 -11.21 -6.54
N CYS A 112 -0.23 -10.28 -5.69
CA CYS A 112 1.15 -10.22 -5.21
C CYS A 112 1.39 -11.14 -4.00
N GLY A 113 0.38 -11.88 -3.55
CA GLY A 113 0.50 -12.81 -2.45
C GLY A 113 0.62 -12.13 -1.09
N ALA A 114 -0.01 -10.97 -0.92
CA ALA A 114 0.03 -10.26 0.35
C ALA A 114 -0.69 -11.05 1.45
N ASP A 115 -0.13 -11.00 2.64
CA ASP A 115 -0.74 -11.60 3.83
C ASP A 115 -1.86 -10.72 4.37
N CYS A 116 -1.77 -9.40 4.13
CA CYS A 116 -2.84 -8.50 4.48
C CYS A 116 -2.74 -7.19 3.69
N LEU A 117 -3.85 -6.48 3.59
CA LEU A 117 -3.95 -5.16 2.99
C LEU A 117 -4.03 -4.12 4.10
N ILE A 118 -3.15 -3.12 4.05
CA ILE A 118 -3.07 -2.06 5.06
C ILE A 118 -3.74 -0.80 4.55
N THR A 119 -4.75 -0.35 5.27
CA THR A 119 -5.50 0.86 4.96
C THR A 119 -6.08 1.44 6.24
N ARG A 120 -6.33 2.74 6.27
CA ARG A 120 -7.09 3.33 7.38
C ARG A 120 -8.59 3.25 7.18
N ASN A 121 -9.06 2.87 5.98
CA ASN A 121 -10.48 2.78 5.61
C ASN A 121 -10.91 1.33 5.43
N VAL A 122 -10.77 0.52 6.46
CA VAL A 122 -10.99 -0.93 6.43
C VAL A 122 -12.34 -1.32 5.84
N LYS A 123 -13.40 -0.60 6.18
CA LYS A 123 -14.75 -0.93 5.70
C LYS A 123 -14.97 -0.70 4.21
N ASP A 124 -14.15 0.14 3.57
CA ASP A 124 -14.25 0.38 2.13
C ASP A 124 -13.79 -0.83 1.31
N PHE A 125 -13.07 -1.76 1.95
CA PHE A 125 -12.54 -2.97 1.32
C PHE A 125 -13.35 -4.23 1.64
N GLN A 126 -14.58 -4.07 2.12
CA GLN A 126 -15.43 -5.22 2.42
C GLN A 126 -16.44 -5.46 1.29
N PRO A 127 -16.73 -6.73 0.94
CA PRO A 127 -16.20 -7.97 1.52
C PRO A 127 -14.75 -8.24 1.07
N ALA A 128 -13.89 -8.51 2.04
CA ALA A 128 -12.45 -8.66 1.81
C ALA A 128 -12.09 -10.06 1.35
N LEU A 129 -11.10 -10.17 0.43
CA LEU A 129 -10.56 -11.44 -0.03
C LEU A 129 -9.36 -11.89 0.82
N ILE A 130 -8.71 -10.95 1.50
CA ILE A 130 -7.63 -11.20 2.46
C ILE A 130 -7.86 -10.30 3.67
N PRO A 131 -7.17 -10.54 4.80
CA PRO A 131 -7.30 -9.64 5.96
C PRO A 131 -6.98 -8.20 5.59
N VAL A 132 -7.78 -7.27 6.11
CA VAL A 132 -7.61 -5.82 5.92
C VAL A 132 -7.48 -5.21 7.29
N MET A 133 -6.42 -4.42 7.51
CA MET A 133 -6.09 -3.85 8.82
C MET A 133 -5.61 -2.42 8.70
N GLN A 134 -5.82 -1.66 9.77
CA GLN A 134 -5.16 -0.37 9.93
C GLN A 134 -3.69 -0.59 10.31
N PRO A 135 -2.79 0.39 10.02
CA PRO A 135 -1.37 0.26 10.40
C PRO A 135 -1.15 -0.09 11.88
N ALA A 136 -1.85 0.59 12.79
CA ALA A 136 -1.71 0.33 14.22
C ALA A 136 -2.11 -1.11 14.60
N ASP A 137 -3.19 -1.61 13.99
CA ASP A 137 -3.68 -2.96 14.26
C ASP A 137 -2.70 -4.01 13.75
N TYR A 138 -2.12 -3.78 12.57
CA TYR A 138 -1.11 -4.69 12.04
C TYR A 138 0.12 -4.73 12.95
N LEU A 139 0.60 -3.56 13.39
CA LEU A 139 1.76 -3.48 14.28
C LEU A 139 1.53 -4.24 15.59
N SER A 140 0.29 -4.26 16.09
CA SER A 140 -0.03 -4.98 17.33
C SER A 140 -0.03 -6.51 17.14
N THR A 141 0.02 -7.01 15.92
CA THR A 141 0.12 -8.45 15.65
C THR A 141 1.57 -8.98 15.67
N LEU A 142 2.52 -8.09 15.75
CA LEU A 142 3.95 -8.45 15.63
C LEU A 142 4.61 -8.81 16.97
#